data_ae0a2e5b02361624c90c1d610d31dc28
#
_entry.id   ae0a2e5b02361624c90c1d610d31dc28
#
_cell.length_a   1.000
_cell.length_b   1.000
_cell.length_c   1.000
_cell.angle_alpha   90.00
_cell.angle_beta   90.00
_cell.angle_gamma   90.00
#
_symmetry.space_group_name_H-M   'P 1'
#
loop_
_entity.id
_entity.type
_entity.pdbx_description
1 polymer ?
#
loop_
_entity_poly.entity_id
_entity_poly.type
_entity_poly.pdbx_seq_one_letter_code
_entity_poly.pdbx_strand_id
1 'polypeptide(L)'
;MRAFRAVGLASASLLAAPAFAEPVEIEDGRGMQTMDAAPERVVVLNWALTEQLLSLGVEPVGAADIDGYNTWVVRPRIPDGVSDTGLRHAPNFEQIASLSPDLILLGDLQRDFAPLLERVAPVLQFRLFDEAHDNAAISRSTFLDLARLFGKDAEADAALSALDERLAAKAGALAEAYGGNPPKVAVVRFADATNLRVYGANSMAEAALHALGLENAWPQPPSRWGLTTRPILDLGELEDGHVLYIEPLEEADALFASPVWQAMPVVRADRVHAIPPTWTYGGALSVGVLADEIAKVLLAAAPK
;
A
#
# COMPACT_ATOMS: atom_id res chain seq x y z
N MET A 1 13.31 -58.94 55.97
CA MET A 1 12.95 -57.52 55.72
C MET A 1 13.95 -56.99 54.68
N ARG A 2 13.53 -56.86 53.42
CA ARG A 2 14.33 -56.28 52.32
C ARG A 2 13.73 -54.95 51.94
N ALA A 3 14.46 -53.86 52.14
CA ALA A 3 14.05 -52.51 51.79
C ALA A 3 14.27 -52.28 50.29
N PHE A 4 13.21 -51.98 49.56
CA PHE A 4 13.26 -51.49 48.17
C PHE A 4 13.52 -49.95 48.22
N ARG A 5 14.65 -49.53 47.62
CA ARG A 5 14.88 -48.11 47.33
C ARG A 5 14.32 -47.82 45.92
N ALA A 6 13.32 -46.97 45.90
CA ALA A 6 12.81 -46.38 44.63
C ALA A 6 13.77 -45.27 44.18
N VAL A 7 14.34 -45.40 43.01
CA VAL A 7 15.08 -44.32 42.33
C VAL A 7 14.10 -43.60 41.44
N GLY A 8 13.77 -42.36 41.85
CA GLY A 8 12.96 -41.46 41.00
C GLY A 8 13.82 -40.87 39.90
N LEU A 9 13.52 -41.23 38.63
CA LEU A 9 14.03 -40.50 37.48
C LEU A 9 13.29 -39.16 37.36
N ALA A 10 13.98 -38.05 37.61
CA ALA A 10 13.50 -36.72 37.25
C ALA A 10 13.76 -36.51 35.73
N SER A 11 12.72 -36.58 34.92
CA SER A 11 12.76 -36.15 33.51
C SER A 11 12.85 -34.64 33.46
N ALA A 12 14.03 -34.10 33.17
CA ALA A 12 14.21 -32.71 32.81
C ALA A 12 13.69 -32.52 31.36
N SER A 13 12.50 -31.93 31.23
CA SER A 13 12.01 -31.43 29.93
C SER A 13 12.89 -30.24 29.54
N LEU A 14 13.85 -30.44 28.63
CA LEU A 14 14.48 -29.34 27.91
C LEU A 14 13.37 -28.69 27.05
N LEU A 15 12.95 -27.51 27.43
CA LEU A 15 12.25 -26.59 26.52
C LEU A 15 13.29 -26.25 25.43
N ALA A 16 13.17 -26.87 24.25
CA ALA A 16 13.89 -26.46 23.07
C ALA A 16 13.40 -25.03 22.75
N ALA A 17 14.26 -24.04 22.99
CA ALA A 17 14.07 -22.74 22.36
C ALA A 17 13.99 -22.96 20.84
N PRO A 18 13.14 -22.24 20.09
CA PRO A 18 13.09 -22.37 18.66
C PRO A 18 14.51 -22.09 18.13
N ALA A 19 15.11 -23.07 17.47
CA ALA A 19 16.37 -22.89 16.79
C ALA A 19 16.10 -21.95 15.62
N PHE A 20 16.58 -20.71 15.73
CA PHE A 20 16.50 -19.77 14.63
C PHE A 20 17.34 -20.27 13.45
N ALA A 21 16.72 -20.20 12.27
CA ALA A 21 17.38 -20.09 11.00
C ALA A 21 18.43 -18.94 11.04
N GLU A 22 19.36 -18.96 10.10
CA GLU A 22 20.43 -17.96 9.97
C GLU A 22 19.90 -16.52 10.08
N PRO A 23 20.72 -15.54 10.55
CA PRO A 23 20.33 -14.15 10.63
C PRO A 23 19.76 -13.64 9.28
N VAL A 24 18.70 -12.86 9.33
CA VAL A 24 18.09 -12.30 8.13
C VAL A 24 18.75 -10.96 7.82
N GLU A 25 19.33 -10.85 6.63
CA GLU A 25 19.80 -9.59 6.09
C GLU A 25 18.67 -8.90 5.34
N ILE A 26 18.45 -7.61 5.63
CA ILE A 26 17.42 -6.79 5.03
C ILE A 26 18.01 -5.44 4.61
N GLU A 27 17.73 -5.00 3.39
CA GLU A 27 18.13 -3.68 2.94
C GLU A 27 17.04 -2.67 3.29
N ASP A 28 17.38 -1.71 4.17
CA ASP A 28 16.51 -0.59 4.49
C ASP A 28 17.04 0.73 3.87
N GLY A 29 16.36 1.84 4.08
CA GLY A 29 16.77 3.15 3.56
C GLY A 29 18.13 3.68 4.06
N ARG A 30 18.79 2.95 4.97
CA ARG A 30 20.11 3.26 5.54
C ARG A 30 21.18 2.23 5.13
N GLY A 31 20.81 1.22 4.35
CA GLY A 31 21.67 0.14 3.90
C GLY A 31 21.32 -1.20 4.55
N MET A 32 22.25 -2.16 4.46
CA MET A 32 22.06 -3.53 4.98
C MET A 32 21.93 -3.53 6.49
N GLN A 33 20.87 -4.12 7.01
CA GLN A 33 20.59 -4.38 8.42
C GLN A 33 20.56 -5.89 8.65
N THR A 34 21.02 -6.34 9.81
CA THR A 34 20.99 -7.75 10.19
C THR A 34 20.03 -7.94 11.36
N MET A 35 19.09 -8.85 11.21
CA MET A 35 18.15 -9.24 12.26
C MET A 35 18.49 -10.65 12.71
N ASP A 36 18.89 -10.80 13.99
CA ASP A 36 19.32 -12.08 14.56
C ASP A 36 18.16 -13.05 14.82
N ALA A 37 16.93 -12.54 14.84
CA ALA A 37 15.71 -13.30 15.12
C ALA A 37 14.50 -12.65 14.42
N ALA A 38 13.50 -13.47 14.06
CA ALA A 38 12.22 -12.96 13.59
C ALA A 38 11.52 -12.15 14.68
N PRO A 39 11.07 -10.92 14.40
CA PRO A 39 10.38 -10.09 15.39
C PRO A 39 9.02 -10.69 15.76
N GLU A 40 8.67 -10.59 17.05
CA GLU A 40 7.37 -11.06 17.58
C GLU A 40 6.43 -9.89 17.92
N ARG A 41 7.01 -8.73 18.23
CA ARG A 41 6.26 -7.55 18.74
C ARG A 41 6.58 -6.31 17.91
N VAL A 42 5.93 -6.20 16.78
CA VAL A 42 6.21 -5.13 15.81
C VAL A 42 5.28 -3.95 15.99
N VAL A 43 5.83 -2.75 16.01
CA VAL A 43 5.09 -1.48 15.86
C VAL A 43 5.34 -0.92 14.47
N VAL A 44 4.27 -0.48 13.78
CA VAL A 44 4.35 0.03 12.40
C VAL A 44 3.80 1.43 12.32
N LEU A 45 4.60 2.39 11.86
CA LEU A 45 4.20 3.79 11.77
C LEU A 45 3.82 4.26 10.36
N ASN A 46 3.84 3.34 9.39
CA ASN A 46 3.52 3.63 7.98
C ASN A 46 2.41 2.71 7.45
N TRP A 47 1.40 3.28 6.81
CA TRP A 47 0.24 2.52 6.33
C TRP A 47 0.55 1.47 5.27
N ALA A 48 1.47 1.76 4.34
CA ALA A 48 1.85 0.77 3.33
C ALA A 48 2.57 -0.43 3.95
N LEU A 49 3.39 -0.21 4.98
CA LEU A 49 4.02 -1.30 5.73
C LEU A 49 3.01 -2.06 6.59
N THR A 50 2.05 -1.36 7.22
CA THR A 50 0.94 -1.99 7.96
C THR A 50 0.13 -2.91 7.05
N GLU A 51 -0.25 -2.42 5.86
CA GLU A 51 -0.97 -3.20 4.84
C GLU A 51 -0.20 -4.46 4.45
N GLN A 52 1.10 -4.34 4.23
CA GLN A 52 1.94 -5.46 3.80
C GLN A 52 2.07 -6.52 4.91
N LEU A 53 2.29 -6.12 6.16
CA LEU A 53 2.33 -7.08 7.28
C LEU A 53 1.01 -7.82 7.45
N LEU A 54 -0.10 -7.09 7.46
CA LEU A 54 -1.43 -7.70 7.57
C LEU A 54 -1.72 -8.65 6.41
N SER A 55 -1.25 -8.31 5.21
CA SER A 55 -1.39 -9.16 4.02
C SER A 55 -0.55 -10.45 4.10
N LEU A 56 0.52 -10.45 4.88
CA LEU A 56 1.32 -11.64 5.21
C LEU A 56 0.76 -12.44 6.40
N GLY A 57 -0.35 -11.97 7.01
CA GLY A 57 -0.90 -12.56 8.23
C GLY A 57 -0.09 -12.24 9.49
N VAL A 58 0.73 -11.17 9.45
CA VAL A 58 1.48 -10.68 10.61
C VAL A 58 0.70 -9.51 11.24
N GLU A 59 0.23 -9.71 12.47
CA GLU A 59 -0.48 -8.68 13.22
C GLU A 59 0.50 -7.86 14.06
N PRO A 60 0.65 -6.54 13.81
CA PRO A 60 1.49 -5.70 14.65
C PRO A 60 0.84 -5.50 16.03
N VAL A 61 1.66 -5.29 17.08
CA VAL A 61 1.15 -4.91 18.40
C VAL A 61 0.70 -3.46 18.47
N GLY A 62 1.14 -2.63 17.53
CA GLY A 62 0.74 -1.23 17.39
C GLY A 62 0.88 -0.72 15.97
N ALA A 63 -0.06 0.13 15.56
CA ALA A 63 -0.05 0.79 14.25
C ALA A 63 -0.43 2.26 14.39
N ALA A 64 0.08 3.11 13.49
CA ALA A 64 -0.22 4.52 13.53
C ALA A 64 -1.53 4.85 12.78
N ASP A 65 -2.35 5.73 13.39
CA ASP A 65 -3.51 6.37 12.78
C ASP A 65 -4.48 5.33 12.21
N ILE A 66 -4.96 4.44 13.11
CA ILE A 66 -5.80 3.28 12.75
C ILE A 66 -7.11 3.70 12.10
N ASP A 67 -7.76 4.75 12.58
CA ASP A 67 -9.01 5.24 12.01
C ASP A 67 -8.80 5.77 10.58
N GLY A 68 -7.71 6.52 10.37
CA GLY A 68 -7.32 6.98 9.04
C GLY A 68 -6.99 5.81 8.10
N TYR A 69 -6.25 4.82 8.58
CA TYR A 69 -5.96 3.61 7.81
C TYR A 69 -7.25 2.89 7.37
N ASN A 70 -8.15 2.62 8.30
CA ASN A 70 -9.40 1.91 8.01
C ASN A 70 -10.33 2.69 7.09
N THR A 71 -10.19 4.02 7.02
CA THR A 71 -10.95 4.90 6.11
C THR A 71 -10.39 4.88 4.69
N TRP A 72 -9.07 4.91 4.54
CA TRP A 72 -8.41 5.12 3.24
C TRP A 72 -7.83 3.86 2.61
N VAL A 73 -7.15 3.01 3.39
CA VAL A 73 -6.57 1.75 2.89
C VAL A 73 -7.66 0.68 2.79
N VAL A 74 -8.53 0.65 3.78
CA VAL A 74 -9.75 -0.19 3.85
C VAL A 74 -9.44 -1.69 3.97
N ARG A 75 -8.51 -2.22 3.23
CA ARG A 75 -8.18 -3.66 3.17
C ARG A 75 -6.67 -3.90 3.07
N PRO A 76 -6.15 -4.86 3.86
CA PRO A 76 -6.80 -5.55 4.97
C PRO A 76 -7.12 -4.58 6.11
N ARG A 77 -8.21 -4.82 6.85
CA ARG A 77 -8.56 -4.00 8.02
C ARG A 77 -7.62 -4.32 9.19
N ILE A 78 -7.24 -3.29 9.94
CA ILE A 78 -6.45 -3.49 11.16
C ILE A 78 -7.32 -4.21 12.21
N PRO A 79 -6.84 -5.33 12.82
CA PRO A 79 -7.57 -6.05 13.88
C PRO A 79 -7.78 -5.20 15.13
N ASP A 80 -8.89 -5.45 15.85
CA ASP A 80 -9.27 -4.70 17.05
C ASP A 80 -8.24 -4.80 18.20
N GLY A 81 -7.38 -5.84 18.19
CA GLY A 81 -6.31 -6.03 19.19
C GLY A 81 -5.08 -5.15 19.01
N VAL A 82 -4.95 -4.47 17.89
CA VAL A 82 -3.81 -3.60 17.58
C VAL A 82 -3.99 -2.24 18.26
N SER A 83 -2.97 -1.78 18.98
CA SER A 83 -2.99 -0.49 19.66
C SER A 83 -2.72 0.67 18.70
N ASP A 84 -3.51 1.75 18.78
CA ASP A 84 -3.21 2.99 18.06
C ASP A 84 -1.99 3.70 18.70
N THR A 85 -0.99 4.00 17.89
CA THR A 85 0.25 4.66 18.31
C THR A 85 0.29 6.15 17.97
N GLY A 86 -0.85 6.77 17.72
CA GLY A 86 -0.98 8.17 17.34
C GLY A 86 -0.86 8.41 15.84
N LEU A 87 -0.84 9.66 15.44
CA LEU A 87 -0.82 10.04 14.03
C LEU A 87 0.52 9.70 13.35
N ARG A 88 0.50 9.37 12.07
CA ARG A 88 1.69 9.05 11.28
C ARG A 88 2.77 10.15 11.30
N HIS A 89 2.37 11.41 11.45
CA HIS A 89 3.27 12.56 11.51
C HIS A 89 3.48 13.08 12.95
N ALA A 90 2.80 12.50 13.94
CA ALA A 90 2.93 12.82 15.34
C ALA A 90 2.71 11.53 16.19
N PRO A 91 3.63 10.57 16.14
CA PRO A 91 3.51 9.31 16.88
C PRO A 91 3.61 9.54 18.38
N ASN A 92 2.89 8.74 19.14
CA ASN A 92 2.92 8.74 20.60
C ASN A 92 4.03 7.81 21.10
N PHE A 93 5.20 8.39 21.42
CA PHE A 93 6.39 7.64 21.86
C PHE A 93 6.17 6.87 23.16
N GLU A 94 5.38 7.41 24.09
CA GLU A 94 5.08 6.73 25.37
C GLU A 94 4.22 5.49 25.13
N GLN A 95 3.21 5.60 24.24
CA GLN A 95 2.38 4.48 23.85
C GLN A 95 3.23 3.41 23.14
N ILE A 96 4.09 3.80 22.21
CA ILE A 96 5.01 2.88 21.52
C ILE A 96 5.88 2.13 22.54
N ALA A 97 6.51 2.85 23.46
CA ALA A 97 7.37 2.24 24.49
C ALA A 97 6.59 1.28 25.42
N SER A 98 5.35 1.61 25.76
CA SER A 98 4.50 0.76 26.63
C SER A 98 4.16 -0.59 25.99
N LEU A 99 4.17 -0.67 24.66
CA LEU A 99 3.94 -1.91 23.91
C LEU A 99 5.14 -2.85 23.95
N SER A 100 6.30 -2.40 24.44
CA SER A 100 7.54 -3.18 24.50
C SER A 100 7.84 -3.88 23.16
N PRO A 101 7.95 -3.14 22.05
CA PRO A 101 8.23 -3.74 20.75
C PRO A 101 9.67 -4.29 20.69
N ASP A 102 9.89 -5.30 19.85
CA ASP A 102 11.21 -5.80 19.49
C ASP A 102 11.65 -5.32 18.09
N LEU A 103 10.71 -4.69 17.33
CA LEU A 103 10.98 -4.01 16.07
C LEU A 103 10.01 -2.85 15.85
N ILE A 104 10.51 -1.76 15.27
CA ILE A 104 9.70 -0.63 14.81
C ILE A 104 9.93 -0.42 13.32
N LEU A 105 8.86 -0.39 12.52
CA LEU A 105 8.91 -0.15 11.08
C LEU A 105 8.51 1.29 10.75
N LEU A 106 9.36 1.97 10.00
CA LEU A 106 9.17 3.35 9.55
C LEU A 106 9.11 3.44 8.02
N GLY A 107 8.32 4.37 7.53
CA GLY A 107 8.39 4.81 6.14
C GLY A 107 9.07 6.18 6.02
N ASP A 108 9.02 6.76 4.82
CA ASP A 108 9.66 8.03 4.49
C ASP A 108 9.27 9.21 5.39
N LEU A 109 8.00 9.28 5.80
CA LEU A 109 7.48 10.38 6.63
C LEU A 109 7.97 10.32 8.08
N GLN A 110 8.36 9.15 8.56
CA GLN A 110 8.71 8.91 9.96
C GLN A 110 10.21 8.86 10.21
N ARG A 111 11.05 8.97 9.17
CA ARG A 111 12.50 8.81 9.29
C ARG A 111 13.17 9.70 10.34
N ASP A 112 12.66 10.92 10.51
CA ASP A 112 13.23 11.88 11.46
C ASP A 112 12.98 11.48 12.93
N PHE A 113 12.06 10.55 13.17
CA PHE A 113 11.80 9.97 14.49
C PHE A 113 12.73 8.80 14.85
N ALA A 114 13.45 8.22 13.86
CA ALA A 114 14.27 7.04 14.07
C ALA A 114 15.22 7.15 15.26
N PRO A 115 15.99 8.25 15.48
CA PRO A 115 16.93 8.34 16.60
C PRO A 115 16.26 8.29 17.99
N LEU A 116 14.99 8.69 18.08
CA LEU A 116 14.22 8.59 19.33
C LEU A 116 13.66 7.19 19.52
N LEU A 117 13.17 6.57 18.45
CA LEU A 117 12.57 5.25 18.46
C LEU A 117 13.60 4.14 18.69
N GLU A 118 14.82 4.30 18.21
CA GLU A 118 15.96 3.39 18.47
C GLU A 118 16.32 3.27 19.95
N ARG A 119 15.87 4.21 20.78
CA ARG A 119 16.01 4.10 22.24
C ARG A 119 14.98 3.13 22.85
N VAL A 120 13.95 2.76 22.09
CA VAL A 120 12.88 1.84 22.50
C VAL A 120 13.14 0.45 21.96
N ALA A 121 13.40 0.33 20.65
CA ALA A 121 13.63 -0.94 19.95
C ALA A 121 14.44 -0.72 18.66
N PRO A 122 15.00 -1.78 18.05
CA PRO A 122 15.54 -1.72 16.70
C PRO A 122 14.55 -1.12 15.71
N VAL A 123 15.06 -0.36 14.75
CA VAL A 123 14.24 0.35 13.73
C VAL A 123 14.68 -0.10 12.34
N LEU A 124 13.72 -0.48 11.49
CA LEU A 124 13.90 -0.59 10.05
C LEU A 124 13.15 0.55 9.34
N GLN A 125 13.82 1.20 8.40
CA GLN A 125 13.32 2.37 7.69
C GLN A 125 13.27 2.11 6.19
N PHE A 126 12.07 1.99 5.62
CA PHE A 126 11.88 1.72 4.20
C PHE A 126 11.65 3.00 3.40
N ARG A 127 12.31 3.11 2.24
CA ARG A 127 12.06 4.15 1.24
C ARG A 127 11.10 3.61 0.20
N LEU A 128 9.81 3.87 0.40
CA LEU A 128 8.75 3.34 -0.46
C LEU A 128 8.46 4.25 -1.65
N PHE A 129 8.73 5.55 -1.53
CA PHE A 129 8.38 6.57 -2.53
C PHE A 129 9.56 7.48 -2.82
N ASP A 130 9.99 7.47 -4.08
CA ASP A 130 11.08 8.34 -4.57
C ASP A 130 10.85 8.66 -6.05
N GLU A 131 11.38 9.80 -6.51
CA GLU A 131 11.32 10.20 -7.91
C GLU A 131 12.15 9.28 -8.83
N ALA A 132 13.20 8.69 -8.27
CA ALA A 132 14.19 7.94 -9.04
C ALA A 132 13.83 6.47 -9.30
N HIS A 133 12.73 5.96 -8.70
CA HIS A 133 12.37 4.54 -8.83
C HIS A 133 10.88 4.31 -9.11
N ASP A 134 10.55 3.13 -9.60
CA ASP A 134 9.19 2.62 -9.69
C ASP A 134 8.70 2.26 -8.28
N ASN A 135 7.74 3.04 -7.77
CA ASN A 135 7.22 2.88 -6.42
C ASN A 135 6.48 1.54 -6.24
N ALA A 136 5.85 1.02 -7.28
CA ALA A 136 5.18 -0.28 -7.22
C ALA A 136 6.19 -1.44 -7.16
N ALA A 137 7.27 -1.37 -7.94
CA ALA A 137 8.35 -2.35 -7.88
C ALA A 137 9.04 -2.36 -6.50
N ILE A 138 9.31 -1.19 -5.92
CA ILE A 138 9.88 -1.07 -4.57
C ILE A 138 8.90 -1.62 -3.52
N SER A 139 7.61 -1.33 -3.63
CA SER A 139 6.62 -1.90 -2.72
C SER A 139 6.58 -3.43 -2.80
N ARG A 140 6.73 -4.00 -4.01
CA ARG A 140 6.78 -5.46 -4.20
C ARG A 140 8.06 -6.07 -3.60
N SER A 141 9.24 -5.46 -3.78
CA SER A 141 10.47 -5.94 -3.14
C SER A 141 10.40 -5.82 -1.62
N THR A 142 9.89 -4.72 -1.09
CA THR A 142 9.68 -4.56 0.36
C THR A 142 8.74 -5.62 0.93
N PHE A 143 7.70 -6.03 0.19
CA PHE A 143 6.79 -7.12 0.59
C PHE A 143 7.53 -8.45 0.74
N LEU A 144 8.41 -8.76 -0.21
CA LEU A 144 9.24 -9.97 -0.15
C LEU A 144 10.29 -9.92 0.97
N ASP A 145 10.88 -8.74 1.22
CA ASP A 145 11.82 -8.55 2.31
C ASP A 145 11.14 -8.71 3.68
N LEU A 146 9.95 -8.15 3.84
CA LEU A 146 9.13 -8.36 5.05
C LEU A 146 8.73 -9.84 5.18
N ALA A 147 8.34 -10.50 4.09
CA ALA A 147 8.01 -11.91 4.13
C ALA A 147 9.19 -12.76 4.62
N ARG A 148 10.39 -12.51 4.10
CA ARG A 148 11.61 -13.19 4.56
C ARG A 148 11.90 -12.92 6.04
N LEU A 149 11.73 -11.68 6.50
CA LEU A 149 11.94 -11.29 7.90
C LEU A 149 11.00 -12.05 8.86
N PHE A 150 9.76 -12.29 8.43
CA PHE A 150 8.74 -12.97 9.24
C PHE A 150 8.55 -14.45 8.90
N GLY A 151 9.40 -15.04 8.04
CA GLY A 151 9.27 -16.44 7.60
C GLY A 151 7.96 -16.72 6.85
N LYS A 152 7.51 -15.75 6.03
CA LYS A 152 6.24 -15.75 5.27
C LYS A 152 6.45 -15.78 3.75
N ASP A 153 7.56 -16.33 3.28
CA ASP A 153 7.91 -16.37 1.86
C ASP A 153 6.83 -17.07 1.02
N ALA A 154 6.30 -18.19 1.49
CA ALA A 154 5.27 -18.94 0.77
C ALA A 154 3.94 -18.15 0.67
N GLU A 155 3.56 -17.44 1.73
CA GLU A 155 2.38 -16.58 1.74
C GLU A 155 2.56 -15.38 0.78
N ALA A 156 3.75 -14.79 0.74
CA ALA A 156 4.06 -13.69 -0.18
C ALA A 156 4.02 -14.14 -1.64
N ASP A 157 4.66 -15.26 -1.96
CA ASP A 157 4.67 -15.82 -3.31
C ASP A 157 3.24 -16.16 -3.78
N ALA A 158 2.43 -16.78 -2.92
CA ALA A 158 1.03 -17.08 -3.22
C ALA A 158 0.20 -15.80 -3.45
N ALA A 159 0.37 -14.77 -2.60
CA ALA A 159 -0.36 -13.51 -2.72
C ALA A 159 0.01 -12.75 -4.00
N LEU A 160 1.30 -12.70 -4.34
CA LEU A 160 1.78 -12.03 -5.55
C LEU A 160 1.37 -12.78 -6.82
N SER A 161 1.42 -14.13 -6.82
CA SER A 161 0.94 -14.95 -7.94
C SER A 161 -0.56 -14.74 -8.17
N ALA A 162 -1.36 -14.76 -7.11
CA ALA A 162 -2.79 -14.51 -7.21
C ALA A 162 -3.11 -13.08 -7.69
N LEU A 163 -2.29 -12.08 -7.30
CA LEU A 163 -2.39 -10.72 -7.82
C LEU A 163 -2.12 -10.69 -9.33
N ASP A 164 -1.01 -11.28 -9.77
CA ASP A 164 -0.59 -11.26 -11.17
C ASP A 164 -1.61 -11.99 -12.08
N GLU A 165 -2.14 -13.14 -11.65
CA GLU A 165 -3.21 -13.85 -12.36
C GLU A 165 -4.50 -13.03 -12.47
N ARG A 166 -4.91 -12.36 -11.39
CA ARG A 166 -6.09 -11.49 -11.35
C ARG A 166 -5.94 -10.29 -12.29
N LEU A 167 -4.77 -9.64 -12.29
CA LEU A 167 -4.48 -8.51 -13.18
C LEU A 167 -4.50 -8.94 -14.65
N ALA A 168 -3.88 -10.07 -14.99
CA ALA A 168 -3.89 -10.61 -16.35
C ALA A 168 -5.30 -10.95 -16.82
N ALA A 169 -6.15 -11.55 -15.98
CA ALA A 169 -7.53 -11.84 -16.31
C ALA A 169 -8.34 -10.56 -16.59
N LYS A 170 -8.13 -9.49 -15.82
CA LYS A 170 -8.79 -8.19 -16.05
C LYS A 170 -8.30 -7.50 -17.32
N ALA A 171 -7.01 -7.53 -17.58
CA ALA A 171 -6.44 -7.01 -18.82
C ALA A 171 -7.03 -7.72 -20.04
N GLY A 172 -7.17 -9.06 -19.99
CA GLY A 172 -7.83 -9.85 -21.02
C GLY A 172 -9.30 -9.47 -21.22
N ALA A 173 -10.05 -9.31 -20.14
CA ALA A 173 -11.46 -8.89 -20.20
C ALA A 173 -11.65 -7.49 -20.78
N LEU A 174 -10.76 -6.54 -20.45
CA LEU A 174 -10.77 -5.20 -21.03
C LEU A 174 -10.42 -5.24 -22.53
N ALA A 175 -9.40 -5.99 -22.91
CA ALA A 175 -9.03 -6.15 -24.32
C ALA A 175 -10.20 -6.75 -25.13
N GLU A 176 -10.89 -7.76 -24.61
CA GLU A 176 -12.07 -8.34 -25.25
C GLU A 176 -13.21 -7.33 -25.38
N ALA A 177 -13.55 -6.64 -24.28
CA ALA A 177 -14.67 -5.68 -24.24
C ALA A 177 -14.49 -4.49 -25.19
N TYR A 178 -13.24 -4.13 -25.50
CA TYR A 178 -12.89 -3.02 -26.40
C TYR A 178 -12.32 -3.47 -27.76
N GLY A 179 -12.47 -4.74 -28.11
CA GLY A 179 -12.02 -5.27 -29.41
C GLY A 179 -10.52 -5.11 -29.65
N GLY A 180 -9.69 -5.19 -28.61
CA GLY A 180 -8.24 -5.04 -28.66
C GLY A 180 -7.73 -3.61 -28.52
N ASN A 181 -8.60 -2.60 -28.44
CA ASN A 181 -8.25 -1.19 -28.33
C ASN A 181 -8.90 -0.54 -27.10
N PRO A 182 -8.47 -0.89 -25.87
CA PRO A 182 -9.01 -0.24 -24.68
C PRO A 182 -8.68 1.26 -24.66
N PRO A 183 -9.54 2.09 -24.04
CA PRO A 183 -9.32 3.53 -24.02
C PRO A 183 -8.12 3.89 -23.16
N LYS A 184 -7.53 5.05 -23.43
CA LYS A 184 -6.59 5.68 -22.51
C LYS A 184 -7.30 6.15 -21.25
N VAL A 185 -6.60 6.16 -20.12
CA VAL A 185 -7.18 6.48 -18.81
C VAL A 185 -6.28 7.41 -18.04
N ALA A 186 -6.82 8.52 -17.54
CA ALA A 186 -6.16 9.36 -16.55
C ALA A 186 -6.76 9.06 -15.17
N VAL A 187 -5.91 8.72 -14.20
CA VAL A 187 -6.33 8.60 -12.80
C VAL A 187 -5.99 9.89 -12.09
N VAL A 188 -6.97 10.46 -11.40
CA VAL A 188 -6.82 11.73 -10.70
C VAL A 188 -7.47 11.69 -9.30
N ARG A 189 -7.15 12.65 -8.47
CA ARG A 189 -7.83 12.92 -7.22
C ARG A 189 -7.98 14.42 -7.06
N PHE A 190 -9.15 14.89 -6.62
CA PHE A 190 -9.32 16.30 -6.30
C PHE A 190 -8.52 16.65 -5.05
N ALA A 191 -7.66 17.65 -5.18
CA ALA A 191 -6.91 18.20 -4.05
C ALA A 191 -7.76 19.24 -3.29
N ASP A 192 -8.50 20.03 -4.06
CA ASP A 192 -9.46 21.05 -3.62
C ASP A 192 -10.41 21.39 -4.77
N ALA A 193 -11.23 22.45 -4.62
CA ALA A 193 -12.20 22.89 -5.63
C ALA A 193 -11.57 23.41 -6.94
N THR A 194 -10.25 23.61 -7.00
CA THR A 194 -9.54 24.24 -8.12
C THR A 194 -8.40 23.37 -8.68
N ASN A 195 -7.92 22.39 -7.93
CA ASN A 195 -6.75 21.62 -8.25
C ASN A 195 -6.99 20.11 -8.20
N LEU A 196 -6.29 19.40 -9.10
CA LEU A 196 -6.20 17.95 -9.16
C LEU A 196 -4.80 17.48 -8.77
N ARG A 197 -4.74 16.33 -8.16
CA ARG A 197 -3.55 15.48 -8.11
C ARG A 197 -3.64 14.50 -9.27
N VAL A 198 -2.73 14.61 -10.24
CA VAL A 198 -2.66 13.75 -11.42
C VAL A 198 -1.51 12.78 -11.21
N TYR A 199 -1.77 11.50 -11.33
CA TYR A 199 -0.77 10.46 -11.09
C TYR A 199 0.17 10.29 -12.28
N GLY A 200 1.46 10.25 -12.00
CA GLY A 200 2.55 10.23 -12.98
C GLY A 200 3.25 8.88 -13.12
N ALA A 201 4.31 8.87 -13.91
CA ALA A 201 4.98 7.69 -14.44
C ALA A 201 5.49 6.67 -13.40
N ASN A 202 5.81 7.12 -12.16
CA ASN A 202 6.29 6.23 -11.10
C ASN A 202 5.24 5.98 -10.01
N SER A 203 3.95 6.24 -10.28
CA SER A 203 2.86 6.07 -9.31
C SER A 203 2.31 4.65 -9.28
N MET A 204 1.64 4.30 -8.18
CA MET A 204 0.86 3.06 -8.09
C MET A 204 -0.30 3.03 -9.09
N ALA A 205 -0.85 4.21 -9.45
CA ALA A 205 -1.90 4.31 -10.47
C ALA A 205 -1.38 3.98 -11.86
N GLU A 206 -0.20 4.48 -12.23
CA GLU A 206 0.45 4.11 -13.50
C GLU A 206 0.74 2.61 -13.56
N ALA A 207 1.25 2.03 -12.48
CA ALA A 207 1.48 0.59 -12.40
C ALA A 207 0.17 -0.22 -12.58
N ALA A 208 -0.95 0.26 -12.02
CA ALA A 208 -2.25 -0.38 -12.21
C ALA A 208 -2.74 -0.27 -13.68
N LEU A 209 -2.55 0.89 -14.33
CA LEU A 209 -2.87 1.06 -15.75
C LEU A 209 -2.05 0.11 -16.62
N HIS A 210 -0.73 0.05 -16.43
CA HIS A 210 0.16 -0.85 -17.17
C HIS A 210 -0.21 -2.31 -16.98
N ALA A 211 -0.51 -2.73 -15.74
CA ALA A 211 -0.92 -4.10 -15.44
C ALA A 211 -2.25 -4.49 -16.11
N LEU A 212 -3.12 -3.53 -16.39
CA LEU A 212 -4.38 -3.71 -17.14
C LEU A 212 -4.21 -3.57 -18.66
N GLY A 213 -3.00 -3.31 -19.17
CA GLY A 213 -2.74 -3.06 -20.59
C GLY A 213 -3.31 -1.73 -21.08
N LEU A 214 -3.44 -0.73 -20.20
CA LEU A 214 -3.99 0.59 -20.49
C LEU A 214 -2.86 1.62 -20.66
N GLU A 215 -3.09 2.61 -21.51
CA GLU A 215 -2.24 3.78 -21.63
C GLU A 215 -2.77 4.93 -20.77
N ASN A 216 -1.85 5.71 -20.20
CA ASN A 216 -2.20 6.92 -19.48
C ASN A 216 -2.66 8.02 -20.45
N ALA A 217 -3.86 8.56 -20.26
CA ALA A 217 -4.42 9.64 -21.07
C ALA A 217 -3.79 11.00 -20.76
N TRP A 218 -3.17 11.15 -19.60
CA TRP A 218 -2.58 12.42 -19.15
C TRP A 218 -1.23 12.21 -18.46
N PRO A 219 -0.21 11.70 -19.18
CA PRO A 219 1.05 11.32 -18.58
C PRO A 219 1.73 12.51 -17.91
N GLN A 220 2.21 12.30 -16.69
CA GLN A 220 2.98 13.25 -15.91
C GLN A 220 4.37 12.68 -15.64
N PRO A 221 5.40 13.53 -15.47
CA PRO A 221 6.74 13.07 -15.13
C PRO A 221 6.73 12.36 -13.76
N PRO A 222 7.77 11.56 -13.47
CA PRO A 222 7.96 11.00 -12.15
C PRO A 222 8.14 12.12 -11.12
N SER A 223 7.74 11.85 -9.89
CA SER A 223 7.93 12.76 -8.76
C SER A 223 8.08 11.93 -7.48
N ARG A 224 8.53 12.56 -6.39
CA ARG A 224 8.70 11.86 -5.12
C ARG A 224 7.48 11.04 -4.71
N TRP A 225 6.28 11.59 -4.89
CA TRP A 225 5.02 10.94 -4.51
C TRP A 225 4.27 10.34 -5.70
N GLY A 226 4.87 10.31 -6.88
CA GLY A 226 4.22 9.81 -8.08
C GLY A 226 3.03 10.66 -8.54
N LEU A 227 2.98 11.96 -8.19
CA LEU A 227 1.89 12.84 -8.61
C LEU A 227 2.36 14.26 -8.89
N THR A 228 1.57 14.95 -9.72
CA THR A 228 1.72 16.39 -10.02
C THR A 228 0.41 17.09 -9.69
N THR A 229 0.46 18.29 -9.15
CA THR A 229 -0.74 19.13 -8.96
C THR A 229 -1.00 19.95 -10.23
N ARG A 230 -2.22 19.85 -10.75
CA ARG A 230 -2.68 20.58 -11.95
C ARG A 230 -3.99 21.30 -11.68
N PRO A 231 -4.22 22.47 -12.27
CA PRO A 231 -5.53 23.11 -12.26
C PRO A 231 -6.61 22.19 -12.85
N ILE A 232 -7.82 22.22 -12.28
CA ILE A 232 -8.97 21.44 -12.82
C ILE A 232 -9.25 21.82 -14.28
N LEU A 233 -9.04 23.07 -14.64
CA LEU A 233 -9.26 23.59 -15.99
C LEU A 233 -8.42 22.90 -17.06
N ASP A 234 -7.28 22.36 -16.67
CA ASP A 234 -6.39 21.62 -17.59
C ASP A 234 -7.00 20.29 -18.07
N LEU A 235 -8.06 19.79 -17.40
CA LEU A 235 -8.88 18.67 -17.95
C LEU A 235 -9.52 19.02 -19.29
N GLY A 236 -9.72 20.32 -19.58
CA GLY A 236 -10.20 20.79 -20.88
C GLY A 236 -9.24 20.49 -22.03
N GLU A 237 -7.99 20.15 -21.78
CA GLU A 237 -6.98 19.75 -22.75
C GLU A 237 -7.12 18.27 -23.18
N LEU A 238 -7.85 17.47 -22.39
CA LEU A 238 -8.07 16.04 -22.69
C LEU A 238 -9.17 15.86 -23.72
N GLU A 239 -8.75 15.64 -24.97
CA GLU A 239 -9.67 15.37 -26.09
C GLU A 239 -10.09 13.90 -26.17
N ASP A 240 -9.22 12.98 -25.67
CA ASP A 240 -9.43 11.53 -25.73
C ASP A 240 -9.16 10.86 -24.38
N GLY A 241 -9.69 9.63 -24.21
CA GLY A 241 -9.54 8.83 -22.99
C GLY A 241 -10.63 9.07 -21.95
N HIS A 242 -10.56 8.32 -20.85
CA HIS A 242 -11.42 8.42 -19.68
C HIS A 242 -10.67 9.04 -18.52
N VAL A 243 -11.37 9.80 -17.69
CA VAL A 243 -10.86 10.33 -16.41
C VAL A 243 -11.54 9.58 -15.27
N LEU A 244 -10.75 8.92 -14.43
CA LEU A 244 -11.23 8.26 -13.23
C LEU A 244 -10.77 9.06 -12.03
N TYR A 245 -11.71 9.60 -11.25
CA TYR A 245 -11.37 10.33 -10.05
C TYR A 245 -11.64 9.50 -8.79
N ILE A 246 -10.69 9.53 -7.86
CA ILE A 246 -10.80 8.84 -6.56
C ILE A 246 -11.58 9.72 -5.59
N GLU A 247 -12.67 9.19 -5.05
CA GLU A 247 -13.47 9.84 -4.02
C GLU A 247 -12.76 9.90 -2.64
N PRO A 248 -13.21 10.75 -1.70
CA PRO A 248 -14.30 11.71 -1.84
C PRO A 248 -13.88 13.00 -2.56
N LEU A 249 -14.85 13.66 -3.16
CA LEU A 249 -14.76 15.06 -3.57
C LEU A 249 -15.73 15.87 -2.71
N GLU A 250 -15.20 16.71 -1.83
CA GLU A 250 -16.00 17.69 -1.10
C GLU A 250 -16.51 18.75 -2.08
N GLU A 251 -17.74 19.21 -1.91
CA GLU A 251 -18.40 20.20 -2.78
C GLU A 251 -18.55 19.77 -4.26
N ALA A 252 -18.60 18.46 -4.54
CA ALA A 252 -18.72 17.89 -5.88
C ALA A 252 -19.87 18.51 -6.70
N ASP A 253 -21.02 18.73 -6.07
CA ASP A 253 -22.22 19.24 -6.73
C ASP A 253 -22.01 20.64 -7.32
N ALA A 254 -21.32 21.54 -6.59
CA ALA A 254 -21.05 22.89 -7.06
C ALA A 254 -20.08 22.90 -8.26
N LEU A 255 -19.03 22.08 -8.21
CA LEU A 255 -18.09 21.93 -9.31
C LEU A 255 -18.78 21.35 -10.54
N PHE A 256 -19.49 20.23 -10.40
CA PHE A 256 -20.10 19.50 -11.51
C PHE A 256 -21.27 20.27 -12.16
N ALA A 257 -21.95 21.15 -11.41
CA ALA A 257 -22.95 22.06 -11.95
C ALA A 257 -22.37 23.29 -12.68
N SER A 258 -21.05 23.55 -12.55
CA SER A 258 -20.46 24.75 -13.13
C SER A 258 -20.44 24.70 -14.67
N PRO A 259 -20.72 25.84 -15.35
CA PRO A 259 -20.69 25.91 -16.81
C PRO A 259 -19.31 25.53 -17.40
N VAL A 260 -18.25 25.84 -16.69
CA VAL A 260 -16.88 25.52 -17.13
C VAL A 260 -16.66 24.02 -17.15
N TRP A 261 -17.04 23.31 -16.08
CA TRP A 261 -16.97 21.85 -16.01
C TRP A 261 -17.78 21.19 -17.13
N GLN A 262 -19.04 21.63 -17.30
CA GLN A 262 -19.94 21.11 -18.32
C GLN A 262 -19.48 21.36 -19.77
N ALA A 263 -18.61 22.35 -19.98
CA ALA A 263 -18.04 22.67 -21.29
C ALA A 263 -16.84 21.79 -21.67
N MET A 264 -16.22 21.08 -20.72
CA MET A 264 -15.02 20.27 -20.96
C MET A 264 -15.32 19.10 -21.91
N PRO A 265 -14.46 18.81 -22.91
CA PRO A 265 -14.68 17.73 -23.87
C PRO A 265 -14.92 16.36 -23.24
N VAL A 266 -14.11 16.00 -22.24
CA VAL A 266 -14.21 14.72 -21.53
C VAL A 266 -15.52 14.59 -20.73
N VAL A 267 -16.03 15.69 -20.17
CA VAL A 267 -17.33 15.73 -19.44
C VAL A 267 -18.49 15.60 -20.42
N ARG A 268 -18.46 16.35 -21.52
CA ARG A 268 -19.51 16.29 -22.56
C ARG A 268 -19.61 14.94 -23.25
N ALA A 269 -18.50 14.20 -23.26
CA ALA A 269 -18.43 12.85 -23.83
C ALA A 269 -18.82 11.75 -22.82
N ASP A 270 -19.23 12.11 -21.59
CA ASP A 270 -19.57 11.17 -20.49
C ASP A 270 -18.42 10.22 -20.15
N ARG A 271 -17.17 10.77 -20.13
CA ARG A 271 -15.95 10.01 -19.89
C ARG A 271 -15.26 10.33 -18.56
N VAL A 272 -16.00 10.91 -17.61
CA VAL A 272 -15.52 11.17 -16.24
C VAL A 272 -16.30 10.28 -15.28
N HIS A 273 -15.57 9.46 -14.51
CA HIS A 273 -16.18 8.46 -13.64
C HIS A 273 -15.55 8.50 -12.25
N ALA A 274 -16.37 8.25 -11.23
CA ALA A 274 -15.90 8.08 -9.86
C ALA A 274 -15.40 6.66 -9.63
N ILE A 275 -14.33 6.51 -8.84
CA ILE A 275 -13.98 5.27 -8.18
C ILE A 275 -13.98 5.49 -6.66
N PRO A 276 -14.35 4.48 -5.85
CA PRO A 276 -14.41 4.62 -4.40
C PRO A 276 -13.06 4.99 -3.80
N PRO A 277 -13.02 5.44 -2.53
CA PRO A 277 -11.78 5.71 -1.83
C PRO A 277 -10.81 4.56 -1.97
N THR A 278 -9.65 4.84 -2.53
CA THR A 278 -8.60 3.85 -2.81
C THR A 278 -7.24 4.48 -2.50
N TRP A 279 -6.45 3.79 -1.68
CA TRP A 279 -5.17 4.31 -1.25
C TRP A 279 -4.11 4.15 -2.35
N THR A 280 -3.53 5.25 -2.78
CA THR A 280 -2.55 5.30 -3.89
C THR A 280 -1.10 5.33 -3.41
N TYR A 281 -0.87 5.17 -2.12
CA TYR A 281 0.45 5.06 -1.49
C TYR A 281 0.55 3.78 -0.67
N GLY A 282 -0.05 2.71 -1.17
CA GLY A 282 -0.11 1.41 -0.50
C GLY A 282 1.08 0.52 -0.76
N GLY A 283 0.98 -0.70 -0.26
CA GLY A 283 1.95 -1.77 -0.46
C GLY A 283 1.78 -2.50 -1.80
N ALA A 284 2.45 -3.63 -1.92
CA ALA A 284 2.49 -4.41 -3.16
C ALA A 284 1.11 -4.80 -3.70
N LEU A 285 0.16 -5.13 -2.82
CA LEU A 285 -1.17 -5.60 -3.23
C LEU A 285 -2.16 -4.45 -3.54
N SER A 286 -1.85 -3.22 -3.14
CA SER A 286 -2.67 -2.03 -3.41
C SER A 286 -2.87 -1.76 -4.91
N VAL A 287 -1.88 -2.09 -5.74
CA VAL A 287 -2.00 -1.99 -7.21
C VAL A 287 -3.21 -2.77 -7.71
N GLY A 288 -3.45 -3.97 -7.14
CA GLY A 288 -4.59 -4.80 -7.49
C GLY A 288 -5.94 -4.19 -7.11
N VAL A 289 -6.01 -3.52 -5.94
CA VAL A 289 -7.24 -2.85 -5.50
C VAL A 289 -7.62 -1.73 -6.47
N LEU A 290 -6.63 -0.91 -6.85
CA LEU A 290 -6.87 0.18 -7.80
C LEU A 290 -7.21 -0.35 -9.20
N ALA A 291 -6.51 -1.38 -9.67
CA ALA A 291 -6.80 -2.03 -10.95
C ALA A 291 -8.21 -2.64 -10.99
N ASP A 292 -8.69 -3.19 -9.88
CA ASP A 292 -10.05 -3.73 -9.76
C ASP A 292 -11.12 -2.64 -10.01
N GLU A 293 -10.95 -1.48 -9.39
CA GLU A 293 -11.91 -0.38 -9.54
C GLU A 293 -11.82 0.26 -10.93
N ILE A 294 -10.61 0.43 -11.48
CA ILE A 294 -10.43 0.89 -12.87
C ILE A 294 -11.13 -0.06 -13.86
N ALA A 295 -10.83 -1.36 -13.77
CA ALA A 295 -11.42 -2.36 -14.68
C ALA A 295 -12.93 -2.43 -14.58
N LYS A 296 -13.49 -2.37 -13.36
CA LYS A 296 -14.93 -2.37 -13.11
C LYS A 296 -15.64 -1.21 -13.81
N VAL A 297 -15.10 0.00 -13.71
CA VAL A 297 -15.68 1.19 -14.36
C VAL A 297 -15.60 1.07 -15.88
N LEU A 298 -14.44 0.72 -16.41
CA LEU A 298 -14.24 0.62 -17.86
C LEU A 298 -15.09 -0.50 -18.48
N LEU A 299 -15.21 -1.66 -17.84
CA LEU A 299 -16.08 -2.73 -18.32
C LEU A 299 -17.57 -2.33 -18.33
N ALA A 300 -18.00 -1.49 -17.39
CA ALA A 300 -19.35 -0.94 -17.37
C ALA A 300 -19.58 0.12 -18.47
N ALA A 301 -18.53 0.84 -18.86
CA ALA A 301 -18.55 1.87 -19.91
C ALA A 301 -18.22 1.32 -21.31
N ALA A 302 -17.94 0.02 -21.45
CA ALA A 302 -17.57 -0.59 -22.73
C ALA A 302 -18.71 -0.50 -23.76
N PRO A 303 -18.40 -0.33 -25.06
CA PRO A 303 -19.40 -0.37 -26.13
C PRO A 303 -20.18 -1.67 -26.09
N LYS A 304 -21.51 -1.59 -26.27
CA LYS A 304 -22.40 -2.77 -26.34
C LYS A 304 -22.40 -3.37 -27.72
#